data_88d2a3ec540d128c3341d225f7c8eac7
#
_entry.id   88d2a3ec540d128c3341d225f7c8eac7
#
_cell.length_a   1.000
_cell.length_b   1.000
_cell.length_c   1.000
_cell.angle_alpha   90.00
_cell.angle_beta   90.00
_cell.angle_gamma   90.00
#
_symmetry.space_group_name_H-M   'P 1'
#
loop_
_entity.id
_entity.type
_entity.pdbx_description
1 polymer ?
#
loop_
_entity_poly.entity_id
_entity_poly.type
_entity_poly.pdbx_seq_one_letter_code
_entity_poly.pdbx_strand_id
1 'polypeptide(L)'
;RRVDIARALINRPKLLFLDEPTTGLDPKTRLQVWEIIHNLRKETGLTVFLTTHYMEETVDCDNVVIIDSGKIVANDSPHNLKKDYSSNSLVWYTEENSENDNLLKADNLDFERVGDAYKIKIKNSRQALEITNKHTEIVDFEIIKGNMDDVFLTVTGKRLGD
;
A
#
# COMPACT_ATOMS: atom_id res chain seq x y z
N ARG A 1 13.87 -8.01 19.94
CA ARG A 1 12.74 -8.49 19.12
C ARG A 1 12.93 -9.93 18.61
N ARG A 2 14.01 -10.27 17.89
CA ARG A 2 14.25 -11.66 17.37
C ARG A 2 14.30 -12.71 18.49
N VAL A 3 14.92 -12.38 19.62
CA VAL A 3 14.97 -13.26 20.81
C VAL A 3 13.59 -13.43 21.42
N ASP A 4 12.77 -12.40 21.47
CA ASP A 4 11.40 -12.45 22.01
C ASP A 4 10.51 -13.36 21.18
N ILE A 5 10.58 -13.25 19.84
CA ILE A 5 9.88 -14.15 18.91
C ILE A 5 10.35 -15.59 19.10
N ALA A 6 11.68 -15.82 19.14
CA ALA A 6 12.23 -17.16 19.36
C ALA A 6 11.76 -17.78 20.69
N ARG A 7 11.72 -16.98 21.76
CA ARG A 7 11.23 -17.42 23.09
C ARG A 7 9.74 -17.78 23.06
N ALA A 8 8.92 -17.00 22.37
CA ALA A 8 7.48 -17.27 22.23
C ALA A 8 7.21 -18.58 21.47
N LEU A 9 8.12 -18.98 20.57
CA LEU A 9 7.98 -20.17 19.73
C LEU A 9 8.48 -21.48 20.39
N ILE A 10 9.17 -21.42 21.52
CA ILE A 10 9.72 -22.61 22.22
C ILE A 10 8.61 -23.67 22.46
N ASN A 11 7.44 -23.23 22.86
CA ASN A 11 6.31 -24.11 23.21
C ASN A 11 5.44 -24.52 22.01
N ARG A 12 5.86 -24.25 20.78
CA ARG A 12 5.14 -24.54 19.54
C ARG A 12 3.66 -24.10 19.61
N PRO A 13 3.37 -22.81 19.83
CA PRO A 13 2.00 -22.33 19.96
C PRO A 13 1.25 -22.48 18.65
N LYS A 14 -0.08 -22.61 18.71
CA LYS A 14 -0.97 -22.54 17.55
C LYS A 14 -1.30 -21.11 17.14
N LEU A 15 -1.16 -20.17 18.08
CA LEU A 15 -1.46 -18.75 17.89
C LEU A 15 -0.33 -17.91 18.51
N LEU A 16 0.17 -16.95 17.74
CA LEU A 16 1.21 -16.01 18.13
C LEU A 16 0.70 -14.59 18.01
N PHE A 17 0.79 -13.82 19.08
CA PHE A 17 0.52 -12.38 19.10
C PHE A 17 1.82 -11.60 19.05
N LEU A 18 1.90 -10.67 18.12
CA LEU A 18 3.04 -9.79 17.91
C LEU A 18 2.58 -8.33 17.92
N ASP A 19 3.08 -7.58 18.88
CA ASP A 19 2.81 -6.15 18.95
C ASP A 19 3.98 -5.37 18.37
N GLU A 20 3.74 -4.73 17.21
CA GLU A 20 4.73 -3.99 16.43
C GLU A 20 6.09 -4.71 16.31
N PRO A 21 6.13 -5.92 15.73
CA PRO A 21 7.29 -6.80 15.82
C PRO A 21 8.57 -6.25 15.17
N THR A 22 8.44 -5.32 14.24
CA THR A 22 9.57 -4.79 13.45
C THR A 22 9.91 -3.35 13.76
N THR A 23 9.18 -2.70 14.66
CA THR A 23 9.47 -1.31 15.07
C THR A 23 10.88 -1.16 15.60
N GLY A 24 11.60 -0.17 15.05
CA GLY A 24 13.00 0.12 15.40
C GLY A 24 14.04 -0.80 14.75
N LEU A 25 13.62 -1.68 13.82
CA LEU A 25 14.52 -2.50 13.03
C LEU A 25 14.91 -1.81 11.71
N ASP A 26 16.13 -2.02 11.27
CA ASP A 26 16.56 -1.64 9.93
C ASP A 26 15.82 -2.48 8.85
N PRO A 27 15.73 -2.00 7.59
CA PRO A 27 14.96 -2.68 6.55
C PRO A 27 15.38 -4.14 6.30
N LYS A 28 16.70 -4.42 6.36
CA LYS A 28 17.21 -5.78 6.15
C LYS A 28 16.80 -6.73 7.28
N THR A 29 16.89 -6.28 8.51
CA THR A 29 16.49 -7.05 9.69
C THR A 29 14.97 -7.27 9.69
N ARG A 30 14.17 -6.28 9.25
CA ARG A 30 12.72 -6.39 9.09
C ARG A 30 12.36 -7.53 8.12
N LEU A 31 12.95 -7.54 6.93
CA LEU A 31 12.74 -8.62 5.95
C LEU A 31 13.07 -10.00 6.52
N GLN A 32 14.16 -10.13 7.27
CA GLN A 32 14.53 -11.40 7.91
C GLN A 32 13.51 -11.87 8.95
N VAL A 33 12.94 -10.96 9.72
CA VAL A 33 11.88 -11.30 10.71
C VAL A 33 10.65 -11.82 9.97
N TRP A 34 10.24 -11.17 8.89
CA TRP A 34 9.11 -11.61 8.07
C TRP A 34 9.35 -12.96 7.42
N GLU A 35 10.54 -13.19 6.87
CA GLU A 35 10.91 -14.49 6.30
C GLU A 35 10.78 -15.63 7.33
N ILE A 36 11.25 -15.42 8.56
CA ILE A 36 11.10 -16.38 9.64
C ILE A 36 9.63 -16.65 9.96
N ILE A 37 8.81 -15.60 10.08
CA ILE A 37 7.38 -15.73 10.38
C ILE A 37 6.66 -16.50 9.26
N HIS A 38 6.94 -16.17 8.00
CA HIS A 38 6.34 -16.83 6.84
C HIS A 38 6.70 -18.32 6.77
N ASN A 39 7.97 -18.67 6.99
CA ASN A 39 8.43 -20.06 7.01
C ASN A 39 7.75 -20.85 8.13
N LEU A 40 7.68 -20.29 9.33
CA LEU A 40 7.00 -20.91 10.46
C LEU A 40 5.51 -21.15 10.20
N ARG A 41 4.80 -20.19 9.62
CA ARG A 41 3.39 -20.36 9.22
C ARG A 41 3.24 -21.54 8.25
N LYS A 42 4.11 -21.61 7.24
CA LYS A 42 4.09 -22.69 6.24
C LYS A 42 4.35 -24.08 6.85
N GLU A 43 5.33 -24.16 7.76
CA GLU A 43 5.79 -25.45 8.30
C GLU A 43 4.87 -25.98 9.41
N THR A 44 4.29 -25.09 10.20
CA THR A 44 3.59 -25.47 11.44
C THR A 44 2.09 -25.21 11.43
N GLY A 45 1.56 -24.47 10.44
CA GLY A 45 0.18 -24.00 10.45
C GLY A 45 -0.10 -22.93 11.51
N LEU A 46 0.96 -22.23 11.98
CA LEU A 46 0.86 -21.19 12.99
C LEU A 46 -0.07 -20.05 12.53
N THR A 47 -1.03 -19.67 13.37
CA THR A 47 -1.80 -18.44 13.20
C THR A 47 -1.03 -17.29 13.85
N VAL A 48 -0.82 -16.21 13.10
CA VAL A 48 -0.15 -14.99 13.60
C VAL A 48 -1.14 -13.86 13.60
N PHE A 49 -1.30 -13.22 14.76
CA PHE A 49 -2.01 -11.96 14.92
C PHE A 49 -0.99 -10.89 15.27
N LEU A 50 -0.94 -9.82 14.48
CA LEU A 50 0.03 -8.75 14.71
C LEU A 50 -0.63 -7.38 14.65
N THR A 51 -0.03 -6.42 15.35
CA THR A 51 -0.27 -5.00 15.16
C THR A 51 0.90 -4.38 14.42
N THR A 52 0.63 -3.43 13.55
CA THR A 52 1.65 -2.64 12.85
C THR A 52 1.10 -1.30 12.43
N HIS A 53 1.98 -0.32 12.29
CA HIS A 53 1.72 0.95 11.63
C HIS A 53 2.46 1.04 10.27
N TYR A 54 3.15 -0.02 9.85
CA TYR A 54 3.80 -0.13 8.55
C TYR A 54 2.87 -0.82 7.56
N MET A 55 2.32 -0.06 6.62
CA MET A 55 1.33 -0.59 5.66
C MET A 55 1.91 -1.66 4.75
N GLU A 56 3.20 -1.60 4.43
CA GLU A 56 3.88 -2.63 3.66
C GLU A 56 3.84 -4.02 4.32
N GLU A 57 3.73 -4.10 5.64
CA GLU A 57 3.67 -5.37 6.37
C GLU A 57 2.32 -6.08 6.23
N THR A 58 1.30 -5.35 5.83
CA THR A 58 -0.05 -5.91 5.67
C THR A 58 -0.24 -6.63 4.34
N VAL A 59 0.66 -6.46 3.37
CA VAL A 59 0.49 -6.94 1.98
C VAL A 59 0.36 -8.46 1.91
N ASP A 60 1.09 -9.18 2.76
CA ASP A 60 1.13 -10.64 2.80
C ASP A 60 0.24 -11.25 3.91
N CYS A 61 -0.62 -10.44 4.53
CA CYS A 61 -1.60 -10.91 5.50
C CYS A 61 -2.80 -11.54 4.79
N ASP A 62 -3.44 -12.53 5.42
CA ASP A 62 -4.68 -13.11 4.93
C ASP A 62 -5.86 -12.16 5.13
N ASN A 63 -5.84 -11.40 6.24
CA ASN A 63 -6.86 -10.44 6.60
C ASN A 63 -6.25 -9.24 7.32
N VAL A 64 -6.79 -8.05 7.08
CA VAL A 64 -6.37 -6.79 7.68
C VAL A 64 -7.56 -6.10 8.30
N VAL A 65 -7.40 -5.67 9.54
CA VAL A 65 -8.37 -4.85 10.27
C VAL A 65 -7.77 -3.46 10.48
N ILE A 66 -8.41 -2.44 9.93
CA ILE A 66 -8.00 -1.04 10.13
C ILE A 66 -8.86 -0.44 11.24
N ILE A 67 -8.18 0.10 12.25
CA ILE A 67 -8.82 0.72 13.40
C ILE A 67 -8.46 2.21 13.42
N ASP A 68 -9.46 3.05 13.50
CA ASP A 68 -9.31 4.49 13.75
C ASP A 68 -10.26 4.94 14.85
N SER A 69 -9.75 5.79 15.76
CA SER A 69 -10.52 6.37 16.86
C SER A 69 -11.31 5.32 17.67
N GLY A 70 -10.70 4.13 17.88
CA GLY A 70 -11.28 3.01 18.64
C GLY A 70 -12.39 2.24 17.91
N LYS A 71 -12.57 2.46 16.60
CA LYS A 71 -13.57 1.77 15.77
C LYS A 71 -12.90 1.04 14.62
N ILE A 72 -13.45 -0.11 14.25
CA ILE A 72 -13.06 -0.79 13.01
C ILE A 72 -13.67 -0.02 11.85
N VAL A 73 -12.80 0.54 10.97
CA VAL A 73 -13.20 1.31 9.80
C VAL A 73 -13.12 0.49 8.51
N ALA A 74 -12.28 -0.56 8.48
CA ALA A 74 -12.25 -1.53 7.39
C ALA A 74 -11.75 -2.89 7.91
N ASN A 75 -12.22 -3.98 7.26
CA ASN A 75 -11.84 -5.34 7.60
C ASN A 75 -12.04 -6.24 6.38
N ASP A 76 -10.95 -6.62 5.71
CA ASP A 76 -10.97 -7.56 4.58
C ASP A 76 -9.51 -7.99 4.25
N SER A 77 -9.35 -8.82 3.20
CA SER A 77 -8.05 -9.13 2.64
C SER A 77 -7.38 -7.88 2.04
N PRO A 78 -6.04 -7.79 2.05
CA PRO A 78 -5.32 -6.66 1.44
C PRO A 78 -5.69 -6.45 -0.03
N HIS A 79 -5.99 -7.52 -0.75
CA HIS A 79 -6.42 -7.47 -2.15
C HIS A 79 -7.75 -6.72 -2.31
N ASN A 80 -8.77 -7.08 -1.51
CA ASN A 80 -10.08 -6.45 -1.56
C ASN A 80 -10.00 -4.99 -1.08
N LEU A 81 -9.28 -4.74 0.02
CA LEU A 81 -9.09 -3.38 0.52
C LEU A 81 -8.45 -2.46 -0.53
N LYS A 82 -7.40 -2.92 -1.23
CA LYS A 82 -6.79 -2.14 -2.32
C LYS A 82 -7.75 -1.93 -3.48
N LYS A 83 -8.54 -2.93 -3.84
CA LYS A 83 -9.53 -2.83 -4.92
C LYS A 83 -10.60 -1.78 -4.61
N ASP A 84 -11.07 -1.72 -3.36
CA ASP A 84 -12.22 -0.90 -2.98
C ASP A 84 -11.82 0.54 -2.55
N TYR A 85 -10.63 0.71 -1.97
CA TYR A 85 -10.22 1.96 -1.34
C TYR A 85 -8.95 2.59 -1.92
N SER A 86 -8.23 1.94 -2.85
CA SER A 86 -7.08 2.56 -3.50
C SER A 86 -7.34 2.84 -4.98
N SER A 87 -6.56 3.74 -5.55
CA SER A 87 -6.61 4.04 -6.98
C SER A 87 -5.24 3.89 -7.61
N ASN A 88 -5.23 3.40 -8.86
CA ASN A 88 -4.02 3.42 -9.66
C ASN A 88 -3.80 4.82 -10.21
N SER A 89 -2.55 5.16 -10.49
CA SER A 89 -2.17 6.44 -11.07
C SER A 89 -1.24 6.24 -12.26
N LEU A 90 -1.42 7.07 -13.26
CA LEU A 90 -0.43 7.32 -14.31
C LEU A 90 0.32 8.59 -13.90
N VAL A 91 1.60 8.46 -13.61
CA VAL A 91 2.47 9.58 -13.26
C VAL A 91 3.21 10.00 -14.50
N TRP A 92 2.95 11.19 -14.97
CA TRP A 92 3.59 11.79 -16.15
C TRP A 92 4.63 12.80 -15.69
N TYR A 93 5.90 12.51 -15.93
CA TYR A 93 7.03 13.38 -15.60
C TYR A 93 7.20 14.44 -16.68
N THR A 94 6.84 15.68 -16.36
CA THR A 94 6.98 16.85 -17.23
C THR A 94 6.88 18.13 -16.44
N GLU A 95 7.49 19.19 -16.97
CA GLU A 95 7.37 20.52 -16.38
C GLU A 95 5.93 21.02 -16.40
N GLU A 96 5.61 21.90 -15.46
CA GLU A 96 4.30 22.51 -15.36
C GLU A 96 4.05 23.39 -16.59
N ASN A 97 2.92 23.10 -17.26
CA ASN A 97 2.53 23.80 -18.47
C ASN A 97 1.00 23.93 -18.53
N SER A 98 0.51 25.13 -18.79
CA SER A 98 -0.93 25.36 -18.95
C SER A 98 -1.56 24.61 -20.10
N GLU A 99 -0.78 24.24 -21.13
CA GLU A 99 -1.24 23.39 -22.24
C GLU A 99 -1.55 21.98 -21.75
N ASN A 100 -0.66 21.41 -20.91
CA ASN A 100 -0.84 20.08 -20.32
C ASN A 100 -2.06 20.05 -19.40
N ASP A 101 -2.25 21.08 -18.58
CA ASP A 101 -3.45 21.22 -17.74
C ASP A 101 -4.73 21.21 -18.57
N ASN A 102 -4.76 22.00 -19.66
CA ASN A 102 -5.93 22.11 -20.54
C ASN A 102 -6.21 20.78 -21.26
N LEU A 103 -5.16 20.09 -21.69
CA LEU A 103 -5.24 18.77 -22.31
C LEU A 103 -5.89 17.75 -21.38
N LEU A 104 -5.42 17.65 -20.13
CA LEU A 104 -5.97 16.72 -19.15
C LEU A 104 -7.42 17.08 -18.74
N LYS A 105 -7.73 18.38 -18.61
CA LYS A 105 -9.07 18.89 -18.33
C LYS A 105 -10.04 18.62 -19.47
N ALA A 106 -9.61 18.77 -20.72
CA ALA A 106 -10.46 18.51 -21.91
C ALA A 106 -10.93 17.04 -21.96
N ASP A 107 -10.13 16.12 -21.45
CA ASP A 107 -10.47 14.70 -21.35
C ASP A 107 -11.18 14.31 -20.05
N ASN A 108 -11.55 15.27 -19.20
CA ASN A 108 -12.14 15.05 -17.89
C ASN A 108 -11.32 14.06 -17.02
N LEU A 109 -10.00 14.12 -17.14
CA LEU A 109 -9.11 13.31 -16.32
C LEU A 109 -8.96 13.95 -14.93
N ASP A 110 -9.07 13.13 -13.89
CA ASP A 110 -8.81 13.54 -12.51
C ASP A 110 -7.29 13.50 -12.26
N PHE A 111 -6.68 14.63 -12.00
CA PHE A 111 -5.24 14.73 -11.82
C PHE A 111 -4.85 15.74 -10.74
N GLU A 112 -3.69 15.51 -10.18
CA GLU A 112 -3.03 16.42 -9.24
C GLU A 112 -1.58 16.65 -9.66
N ARG A 113 -1.03 17.80 -9.30
CA ARG A 113 0.38 18.11 -9.49
C ARG A 113 1.17 17.68 -8.25
N VAL A 114 2.21 16.85 -8.45
CA VAL A 114 3.09 16.37 -7.37
C VAL A 114 4.55 16.53 -7.80
N GLY A 115 5.22 17.57 -7.26
CA GLY A 115 6.59 17.92 -7.70
C GLY A 115 6.64 18.21 -9.20
N ASP A 116 7.54 17.54 -9.90
CA ASP A 116 7.75 17.72 -11.36
C ASP A 116 6.91 16.72 -12.18
N ALA A 117 5.75 16.30 -11.68
CA ALA A 117 4.91 15.33 -12.37
C ALA A 117 3.41 15.62 -12.23
N TYR A 118 2.65 15.16 -13.23
CA TYR A 118 1.19 15.03 -13.15
C TYR A 118 0.84 13.63 -12.69
N LYS A 119 0.12 13.50 -11.59
CA LYS A 119 -0.43 12.22 -11.11
C LYS A 119 -1.89 12.13 -11.55
N ILE A 120 -2.14 11.34 -12.57
CA ILE A 120 -3.45 11.17 -13.22
C ILE A 120 -4.08 9.90 -12.65
N LYS A 121 -5.27 10.02 -12.07
CA LYS A 121 -6.00 8.89 -11.53
C LYS A 121 -6.55 8.01 -12.65
N ILE A 122 -6.30 6.70 -12.56
CA ILE A 122 -6.73 5.73 -13.55
C ILE A 122 -7.40 4.52 -12.90
N LYS A 123 -8.31 3.89 -13.61
CA LYS A 123 -9.00 2.67 -13.16
C LYS A 123 -8.09 1.44 -13.24
N ASN A 124 -7.30 1.35 -14.30
CA ASN A 124 -6.42 0.21 -14.57
C ASN A 124 -5.36 0.58 -15.62
N SER A 125 -4.41 -0.34 -15.85
CA SER A 125 -3.32 -0.12 -16.80
C SER A 125 -3.79 0.02 -18.26
N ARG A 126 -4.97 -0.50 -18.63
CA ARG A 126 -5.52 -0.31 -19.98
C ARG A 126 -5.88 1.16 -20.21
N GLN A 127 -6.51 1.80 -19.23
CA GLN A 127 -6.81 3.23 -19.32
C GLN A 127 -5.54 4.07 -19.44
N ALA A 128 -4.45 3.70 -18.74
CA ALA A 128 -3.17 4.37 -18.90
C ALA A 128 -2.67 4.29 -20.36
N LEU A 129 -2.74 3.10 -20.98
CA LEU A 129 -2.37 2.93 -22.39
C LEU A 129 -3.28 3.73 -23.35
N GLU A 130 -4.56 3.82 -23.07
CA GLU A 130 -5.49 4.64 -23.86
C GLU A 130 -5.11 6.13 -23.78
N ILE A 131 -4.79 6.62 -22.58
CA ILE A 131 -4.34 8.00 -22.36
C ILE A 131 -3.01 8.26 -23.08
N THR A 132 -2.01 7.43 -22.91
CA THR A 132 -0.68 7.63 -23.53
C THR A 132 -0.71 7.47 -25.04
N ASN A 133 -1.57 6.62 -25.60
CA ASN A 133 -1.77 6.52 -27.04
C ASN A 133 -2.48 7.73 -27.64
N LYS A 134 -3.40 8.35 -26.89
CA LYS A 134 -4.11 9.55 -27.30
C LYS A 134 -3.24 10.79 -27.19
N HIS A 135 -2.41 10.87 -26.18
CA HIS A 135 -1.56 12.00 -25.83
C HIS A 135 -0.10 11.62 -26.02
N THR A 136 0.41 11.80 -27.22
CA THR A 136 1.78 11.44 -27.60
C THR A 136 2.84 12.30 -26.90
N GLU A 137 2.44 13.40 -26.28
CA GLU A 137 3.25 14.27 -25.42
C GLU A 137 3.68 13.56 -24.11
N ILE A 138 2.92 12.53 -23.70
CA ILE A 138 3.22 11.73 -22.52
C ILE A 138 4.30 10.71 -22.88
N VAL A 139 5.55 11.13 -22.79
CA VAL A 139 6.72 10.32 -23.19
C VAL A 139 7.35 9.63 -22.00
N ASP A 140 7.53 10.35 -20.89
CA ASP A 140 8.13 9.81 -19.66
C ASP A 140 7.05 9.63 -18.61
N PHE A 141 6.70 8.38 -18.33
CA PHE A 141 5.62 8.07 -17.41
C PHE A 141 5.82 6.76 -16.66
N GLU A 142 5.16 6.66 -15.51
CA GLU A 142 5.09 5.47 -14.68
C GLU A 142 3.64 5.14 -14.33
N ILE A 143 3.31 3.84 -14.26
CA ILE A 143 2.02 3.37 -13.75
C ILE A 143 2.20 2.88 -12.32
N ILE A 144 1.68 3.63 -11.36
CA ILE A 144 1.72 3.28 -9.93
C ILE A 144 0.41 2.61 -9.55
N LYS A 145 0.52 1.40 -9.02
CA LYS A 145 -0.62 0.68 -8.43
C LYS A 145 -0.91 1.20 -7.04
N GLY A 146 -2.19 1.34 -6.72
CA GLY A 146 -2.60 1.69 -5.37
C GLY A 146 -2.08 0.71 -4.32
N ASN A 147 -1.69 1.22 -3.18
CA ASN A 147 -1.07 0.49 -2.08
C ASN A 147 -1.93 0.53 -0.80
N MET A 148 -1.44 -0.05 0.29
CA MET A 148 -2.16 -0.07 1.57
C MET A 148 -2.10 1.27 2.31
N ASP A 149 -1.12 2.15 2.01
CA ASP A 149 -1.12 3.52 2.51
C ASP A 149 -2.30 4.30 1.95
N ASP A 150 -2.58 4.18 0.63
CA ASP A 150 -3.74 4.80 0.00
C ASP A 150 -5.05 4.31 0.63
N VAL A 151 -5.14 3.01 0.94
CA VAL A 151 -6.29 2.42 1.65
C VAL A 151 -6.47 3.07 3.01
N PHE A 152 -5.40 3.11 3.82
CA PHE A 152 -5.44 3.66 5.16
C PHE A 152 -5.90 5.13 5.15
N LEU A 153 -5.32 5.95 4.29
CA LEU A 153 -5.69 7.36 4.13
C LEU A 153 -7.15 7.53 3.70
N THR A 154 -7.62 6.69 2.78
CA THR A 154 -8.99 6.75 2.28
C THR A 154 -10.01 6.41 3.36
N VAL A 155 -9.81 5.31 4.11
CA VAL A 155 -10.79 4.84 5.10
C VAL A 155 -10.78 5.64 6.41
N THR A 156 -9.64 6.26 6.76
CA THR A 156 -9.52 7.11 7.95
C THR A 156 -9.87 8.57 7.67
N GLY A 157 -9.94 8.97 6.39
CA GLY A 157 -10.18 10.37 5.99
C GLY A 157 -9.02 11.31 6.31
N LYS A 158 -7.85 10.78 6.68
CA LYS A 158 -6.65 11.57 6.98
C LYS A 158 -5.91 11.89 5.68
N ARG A 159 -5.29 13.07 5.61
CA ARG A 159 -4.31 13.40 4.55
C ARG A 159 -2.91 13.16 5.09
N LEU A 160 -1.97 12.79 4.21
CA LEU A 160 -0.55 12.75 4.56
C LEU A 160 -0.13 14.16 5.02
N GLY A 161 0.05 14.33 6.36
CA GLY A 161 0.46 15.60 6.96
C GLY A 161 -0.46 16.16 8.06
N ASP A 162 -1.55 15.48 8.40
CA ASP A 162 -2.39 15.81 9.58
C ASP A 162 -1.89 15.10 10.86
#